data_fbe7eab9d2b06f735c58a38adc6b3f39
#
_entry.id   fbe7eab9d2b06f735c58a38adc6b3f39
#
_cell.length_a   1.000
_cell.length_b   1.000
_cell.length_c   1.000
_cell.angle_alpha   90.00
_cell.angle_beta   90.00
_cell.angle_gamma   90.00
#
_symmetry.space_group_name_H-M   'P 1'
#
loop_
_entity.id
_entity.type
_entity.pdbx_description
1 polymer ?
#
loop_
_entity_poly.entity_id
_entity_poly.type
_entity_poly.pdbx_seq_one_letter_code
_entity_poly.pdbx_strand_id
1 'polypeptide(L)'
;MKAWVLILMIALGASGCSKDLKEPPLTLLPGAEPSAKSRNDLGIEHYQAGRYLDALLHFNQANFADPTSGETHFNLGLAYLQEGNKEKAIKNFRKARKLARGNPGILESSIVNELLQKNQG
;
A
#
# COMPACT_ATOMS: atom_id res chain seq x y z
N MET A 1 2.87 62.24 -3.77
CA MET A 1 2.20 61.14 -3.03
C MET A 1 2.30 59.88 -3.81
N LYS A 2 3.17 59.00 -3.41
CA LYS A 2 3.36 57.68 -4.09
C LYS A 2 2.52 56.68 -3.32
N ALA A 3 1.45 56.20 -3.95
CA ALA A 3 0.70 55.07 -3.42
C ALA A 3 1.48 53.79 -3.66
N TRP A 4 1.94 53.16 -2.60
CA TRP A 4 2.54 51.86 -2.65
C TRP A 4 1.40 50.84 -2.70
N VAL A 5 1.16 50.34 -3.90
CA VAL A 5 0.25 49.17 -4.04
C VAL A 5 1.04 47.96 -3.64
N LEU A 6 0.86 47.52 -2.42
CA LEU A 6 1.29 46.21 -2.00
C LEU A 6 0.46 45.17 -2.77
N ILE A 7 0.99 44.68 -3.86
CA ILE A 7 0.45 43.51 -4.51
C ILE A 7 0.77 42.31 -3.60
N LEU A 8 -0.21 41.96 -2.78
CA LEU A 8 -0.18 40.72 -2.05
C LEU A 8 -0.30 39.59 -3.09
N MET A 9 0.83 39.08 -3.53
CA MET A 9 0.87 37.82 -4.26
C MET A 9 0.39 36.74 -3.29
N ILE A 10 -0.92 36.49 -3.29
CA ILE A 10 -1.46 35.27 -2.74
C ILE A 10 -0.99 34.18 -3.70
N ALA A 11 0.14 33.58 -3.37
CA ALA A 11 0.47 32.30 -3.94
C ALA A 11 -0.63 31.35 -3.52
N LEU A 12 -1.66 31.20 -4.36
CA LEU A 12 -2.48 30.01 -4.33
C LEU A 12 -1.53 28.86 -4.59
N GLY A 13 -0.96 28.33 -3.52
CA GLY A 13 -0.39 27.00 -3.54
C GLY A 13 -1.52 26.11 -4.00
N ALA A 14 -1.46 25.69 -5.25
CA ALA A 14 -2.23 24.53 -5.65
C ALA A 14 -1.75 23.39 -4.75
N SER A 15 -2.44 23.24 -3.61
CA SER A 15 -2.47 21.99 -2.90
C SER A 15 -3.08 21.01 -3.89
N GLY A 16 -2.21 20.45 -4.75
CA GLY A 16 -2.56 19.26 -5.46
C GLY A 16 -2.98 18.28 -4.39
N CYS A 17 -4.29 18.07 -4.22
CA CYS A 17 -4.79 16.90 -3.56
C CYS A 17 -4.31 15.71 -4.38
N SER A 18 -3.05 15.31 -4.18
CA SER A 18 -2.72 13.92 -4.29
C SER A 18 -3.63 13.29 -3.24
N LYS A 19 -4.68 12.62 -3.68
CA LYS A 19 -5.38 11.69 -2.82
C LYS A 19 -4.27 10.76 -2.34
N ASP A 20 -3.79 10.99 -1.14
CA ASP A 20 -3.03 10.00 -0.42
C ASP A 20 -3.99 8.83 -0.26
N LEU A 21 -3.98 7.95 -1.26
CA LEU A 21 -4.74 6.70 -1.22
C LEU A 21 -4.04 5.79 -0.21
N LYS A 22 -4.17 6.16 1.07
CA LYS A 22 -3.67 5.36 2.17
C LYS A 22 -4.73 4.33 2.50
N GLU A 23 -4.53 3.16 1.94
CA GLU A 23 -5.32 2.00 2.33
C GLU A 23 -4.57 1.26 3.45
N PRO A 24 -5.29 0.76 4.47
CA PRO A 24 -4.66 0.00 5.53
C PRO A 24 -4.22 -1.39 5.03
N PRO A 25 -3.13 -1.94 5.60
CA PRO A 25 -2.78 -3.33 5.36
C PRO A 25 -3.85 -4.28 5.86
N LEU A 26 -3.93 -5.45 5.25
CA LEU A 26 -4.98 -6.45 5.50
C LEU A 26 -4.50 -7.54 6.46
N THR A 27 -5.37 -7.89 7.42
CA THR A 27 -5.21 -9.09 8.24
C THR A 27 -5.51 -10.33 7.41
N LEU A 28 -4.89 -11.46 7.77
CA LEU A 28 -5.21 -12.73 7.13
C LEU A 28 -6.57 -13.25 7.61
N LEU A 29 -7.24 -13.98 6.72
CA LEU A 29 -8.55 -14.55 7.00
C LEU A 29 -8.48 -15.62 8.10
N PRO A 30 -9.61 -15.87 8.80
CA PRO A 30 -9.70 -17.00 9.72
C PRO A 30 -9.33 -18.31 9.02
N GLY A 31 -8.53 -19.14 9.70
CA GLY A 31 -8.03 -20.40 9.15
C GLY A 31 -6.73 -20.27 8.36
N ALA A 32 -6.15 -19.09 8.26
CA ALA A 32 -4.81 -18.91 7.70
C ALA A 32 -3.76 -19.69 8.51
N GLU A 33 -2.66 -20.05 7.84
CA GLU A 33 -1.52 -20.71 8.49
C GLU A 33 -1.03 -19.84 9.67
N PRO A 34 -0.89 -20.42 10.91
CA PRO A 34 -0.67 -19.64 12.13
C PRO A 34 0.62 -18.80 12.12
N SER A 35 1.71 -19.32 11.54
CA SER A 35 2.96 -18.56 11.48
C SER A 35 2.89 -17.45 10.45
N ALA A 36 2.21 -17.65 9.32
CA ALA A 36 1.93 -16.62 8.34
C ALA A 36 1.10 -15.50 8.97
N LYS A 37 0.06 -15.86 9.70
CA LYS A 37 -0.79 -14.89 10.40
C LYS A 37 0.01 -14.05 11.39
N SER A 38 0.79 -14.69 12.25
CA SER A 38 1.62 -14.01 13.26
C SER A 38 2.62 -13.04 12.61
N ARG A 39 3.28 -13.46 11.54
CA ARG A 39 4.25 -12.61 10.81
C ARG A 39 3.56 -11.46 10.08
N ASN A 40 2.40 -11.70 9.48
CA ASN A 40 1.62 -10.65 8.84
C ASN A 40 1.16 -9.59 9.85
N ASP A 41 0.68 -10.00 11.01
CA ASP A 41 0.24 -9.09 12.07
C ASP A 41 1.42 -8.20 12.58
N LEU A 42 2.61 -8.78 12.76
CA LEU A 42 3.82 -8.00 13.06
C LEU A 42 4.17 -7.02 11.95
N GLY A 43 4.05 -7.43 10.70
CA GLY A 43 4.25 -6.55 9.56
C GLY A 43 3.28 -5.37 9.57
N ILE A 44 2.01 -5.59 9.92
CA ILE A 44 1.00 -4.54 10.06
C ILE A 44 1.38 -3.55 11.16
N GLU A 45 1.83 -4.04 12.33
CA GLU A 45 2.28 -3.17 13.42
C GLU A 45 3.43 -2.25 12.97
N HIS A 46 4.44 -2.79 12.31
CA HIS A 46 5.55 -2.01 11.78
C HIS A 46 5.09 -1.02 10.70
N TYR A 47 4.21 -1.45 9.80
CA TYR A 47 3.67 -0.58 8.76
C TYR A 47 2.94 0.62 9.36
N GLN A 48 2.06 0.40 10.33
CA GLN A 48 1.31 1.45 11.03
C GLN A 48 2.20 2.42 11.80
N ALA A 49 3.36 1.94 12.27
CA ALA A 49 4.37 2.76 12.93
C ALA A 49 5.31 3.49 11.95
N GLY A 50 5.10 3.36 10.64
CA GLY A 50 5.95 3.97 9.61
C GLY A 50 7.29 3.26 9.40
N ARG A 51 7.49 2.10 9.99
CA ARG A 51 8.70 1.27 9.82
C ARG A 51 8.53 0.30 8.66
N TYR A 52 8.58 0.83 7.44
CA TYR A 52 8.21 0.08 6.24
C TYR A 52 9.21 -1.02 5.87
N LEU A 53 10.51 -0.84 6.12
CA LEU A 53 11.50 -1.91 5.88
C LEU A 53 11.30 -3.08 6.85
N ASP A 54 11.00 -2.81 8.11
CA ASP A 54 10.65 -3.84 9.08
C ASP A 54 9.34 -4.54 8.70
N ALA A 55 8.36 -3.77 8.23
CA ALA A 55 7.11 -4.33 7.71
C ALA A 55 7.37 -5.28 6.54
N LEU A 56 8.21 -4.89 5.57
CA LEU A 56 8.61 -5.74 4.45
C LEU A 56 9.25 -7.04 4.92
N LEU A 57 10.13 -6.99 5.91
CA LEU A 57 10.75 -8.18 6.48
C LEU A 57 9.70 -9.17 6.99
N HIS A 58 8.76 -8.68 7.80
CA HIS A 58 7.72 -9.54 8.38
C HIS A 58 6.71 -10.04 7.35
N PHE A 59 6.30 -9.18 6.39
CA PHE A 59 5.43 -9.62 5.29
C PHE A 59 6.11 -10.66 4.39
N ASN A 60 7.41 -10.54 4.13
CA ASN A 60 8.16 -11.56 3.39
C ASN A 60 8.23 -12.89 4.15
N GLN A 61 8.40 -12.84 5.47
CA GLN A 61 8.35 -14.04 6.31
C GLN A 61 6.96 -14.69 6.30
N ALA A 62 5.89 -13.88 6.33
CA ALA A 62 4.53 -14.36 6.17
C ALA A 62 4.31 -15.02 4.80
N ASN A 63 4.82 -14.40 3.73
CA ASN A 63 4.75 -14.95 2.38
C ASN A 63 5.52 -16.26 2.23
N PHE A 64 6.63 -16.39 2.93
CA PHE A 64 7.38 -17.64 2.95
C PHE A 64 6.59 -18.77 3.64
N ALA A 65 5.91 -18.46 4.75
CA ALA A 65 5.07 -19.41 5.46
C ALA A 65 3.81 -19.81 4.68
N ASP A 66 3.17 -18.85 4.00
CA ASP A 66 2.04 -19.10 3.10
C ASP A 66 2.13 -18.21 1.85
N PRO A 67 2.68 -18.73 0.75
CA PRO A 67 2.80 -17.97 -0.49
C PRO A 67 1.49 -17.77 -1.25
N THR A 68 0.39 -18.36 -0.78
CA THR A 68 -0.92 -18.31 -1.44
C THR A 68 -1.84 -17.21 -0.91
N SER A 69 -1.39 -16.42 0.07
CA SER A 69 -2.17 -15.34 0.65
C SER A 69 -2.15 -14.09 -0.23
N GLY A 70 -3.31 -13.74 -0.79
CA GLY A 70 -3.50 -12.49 -1.51
C GLY A 70 -3.30 -11.27 -0.62
N GLU A 71 -3.72 -11.35 0.64
CA GLU A 71 -3.59 -10.30 1.65
C GLU A 71 -2.12 -9.97 1.93
N THR A 72 -1.27 -10.98 2.07
CA THR A 72 0.17 -10.77 2.28
C THR A 72 0.82 -10.08 1.08
N HIS A 73 0.47 -10.49 -0.14
CA HIS A 73 0.96 -9.82 -1.35
C HIS A 73 0.44 -8.38 -1.47
N PHE A 74 -0.79 -8.13 -1.07
CA PHE A 74 -1.33 -6.77 -0.99
C PHE A 74 -0.52 -5.91 -0.01
N ASN A 75 -0.25 -6.42 1.18
CA ASN A 75 0.55 -5.74 2.20
C ASN A 75 1.99 -5.47 1.74
N LEU A 76 2.62 -6.44 1.06
CA LEU A 76 3.92 -6.23 0.41
C LEU A 76 3.86 -5.10 -0.62
N GLY A 77 2.82 -5.07 -1.43
CA GLY A 77 2.59 -3.99 -2.41
C GLY A 77 2.53 -2.63 -1.73
N LEU A 78 1.75 -2.50 -0.66
CA LEU A 78 1.64 -1.25 0.11
C LEU A 78 2.99 -0.81 0.69
N ALA A 79 3.73 -1.74 1.30
CA ALA A 79 5.02 -1.43 1.92
C ALA A 79 6.08 -1.04 0.87
N TYR A 80 6.11 -1.70 -0.29
CA TYR A 80 6.97 -1.30 -1.39
C TYR A 80 6.63 0.08 -1.94
N LEU A 81 5.34 0.45 -2.03
CA LEU A 81 4.96 1.82 -2.42
C LEU A 81 5.51 2.86 -1.45
N GLN A 82 5.42 2.61 -0.15
CA GLN A 82 5.95 3.52 0.86
C GLN A 82 7.47 3.68 0.76
N GLU A 83 8.19 2.63 0.34
CA GLU A 83 9.63 2.65 0.08
C GLU A 83 9.99 3.22 -1.30
N GLY A 84 9.01 3.65 -2.09
CA GLY A 84 9.23 4.22 -3.41
C GLY A 84 9.54 3.18 -4.50
N ASN A 85 9.35 1.88 -4.22
CA ASN A 85 9.58 0.82 -5.21
C ASN A 85 8.26 0.43 -5.90
N LYS A 86 7.86 1.26 -6.85
CA LYS A 86 6.60 1.08 -7.58
C LYS A 86 6.55 -0.21 -8.39
N GLU A 87 7.67 -0.62 -8.98
CA GLU A 87 7.75 -1.83 -9.79
C GLU A 87 7.43 -3.09 -8.96
N LYS A 88 8.08 -3.24 -7.80
CA LYS A 88 7.80 -4.36 -6.90
C LYS A 88 6.39 -4.28 -6.30
N ALA A 89 5.88 -3.09 -6.04
CA ALA A 89 4.51 -2.90 -5.60
C ALA A 89 3.51 -3.44 -6.63
N ILE A 90 3.64 -3.06 -7.89
CA ILE A 90 2.77 -3.52 -8.97
C ILE A 90 2.82 -5.03 -9.13
N LYS A 91 4.02 -5.62 -9.06
CA LYS A 91 4.19 -7.07 -9.12
C LYS A 91 3.42 -7.79 -8.02
N ASN A 92 3.51 -7.28 -6.79
CA ASN A 92 2.81 -7.86 -5.65
C ASN A 92 1.30 -7.63 -5.72
N PHE A 93 0.83 -6.46 -6.16
CA PHE A 93 -0.60 -6.21 -6.37
C PHE A 93 -1.22 -7.11 -7.45
N ARG A 94 -0.49 -7.42 -8.52
CA ARG A 94 -0.95 -8.41 -9.51
C ARG A 94 -1.14 -9.79 -8.89
N LYS A 95 -0.19 -10.22 -8.05
CA LYS A 95 -0.32 -11.49 -7.33
C LYS A 95 -1.47 -11.45 -6.32
N ALA A 96 -1.61 -10.35 -5.58
CA ALA A 96 -2.71 -10.18 -4.65
C ALA A 96 -4.06 -10.35 -5.35
N ARG A 97 -4.26 -9.70 -6.49
CA ARG A 97 -5.51 -9.80 -7.26
C ARG A 97 -5.79 -11.22 -7.74
N LYS A 98 -4.76 -11.94 -8.21
CA LYS A 98 -4.91 -13.35 -8.61
C LYS A 98 -5.29 -14.26 -7.44
N LEU A 99 -4.80 -13.96 -6.25
CA LEU A 99 -4.98 -14.77 -5.03
C LEU A 99 -6.08 -14.22 -4.11
N ALA A 100 -6.84 -13.24 -4.56
CA ALA A 100 -7.78 -12.50 -3.72
C ALA A 100 -8.93 -13.33 -3.16
N ARG A 101 -9.31 -14.43 -3.83
CA ARG A 101 -10.39 -15.35 -3.39
C ARG A 101 -11.67 -14.61 -2.98
N GLY A 102 -12.03 -13.56 -3.73
CA GLY A 102 -13.21 -12.75 -3.47
C GLY A 102 -13.04 -11.70 -2.35
N ASN A 103 -11.85 -11.51 -1.80
CA ASN A 103 -11.62 -10.50 -0.77
C ASN A 103 -11.83 -9.08 -1.31
N PRO A 104 -12.87 -8.34 -0.85
CA PRO A 104 -13.15 -6.99 -1.35
C PRO A 104 -12.03 -6.00 -0.99
N GLY A 105 -11.31 -6.21 0.10
CA GLY A 105 -10.16 -5.37 0.46
C GLY A 105 -9.07 -5.34 -0.61
N ILE A 106 -8.98 -6.39 -1.43
CA ILE A 106 -8.06 -6.45 -2.57
C ILE A 106 -8.76 -6.03 -3.86
N LEU A 107 -9.92 -6.62 -4.15
CA LEU A 107 -10.61 -6.46 -5.44
C LEU A 107 -11.18 -5.06 -5.63
N GLU A 108 -11.59 -4.39 -4.57
CA GLU A 108 -12.14 -3.04 -4.56
C GLU A 108 -11.10 -1.97 -4.20
N SER A 109 -9.84 -2.37 -3.98
CA SER A 109 -8.74 -1.45 -3.67
C SER A 109 -8.55 -0.43 -4.79
N SER A 110 -8.67 0.85 -4.45
CA SER A 110 -8.44 1.94 -5.39
C SER A 110 -6.98 2.00 -5.84
N ILE A 111 -6.04 1.74 -4.92
CA ILE A 111 -4.60 1.72 -5.22
C ILE A 111 -4.29 0.61 -6.23
N VAL A 112 -4.76 -0.60 -5.97
CA VAL A 112 -4.53 -1.75 -6.86
C VAL A 112 -5.13 -1.50 -8.24
N ASN A 113 -6.38 -1.06 -8.27
CA ASN A 113 -7.08 -0.84 -9.53
C ASN A 113 -6.41 0.28 -10.35
N GLU A 114 -6.07 1.40 -9.73
CA GLU A 114 -5.40 2.50 -10.41
C GLU A 114 -4.03 2.10 -10.96
N LEU A 115 -3.18 1.48 -10.13
CA LEU A 115 -1.84 1.10 -10.55
C LEU A 115 -1.83 0.01 -11.62
N LEU A 116 -2.72 -0.96 -11.53
CA LEU A 116 -2.79 -2.03 -12.51
C LEU A 116 -3.41 -1.57 -13.84
N GLN A 117 -4.32 -0.59 -13.83
CA GLN A 117 -4.84 0.02 -15.06
C GLN A 117 -3.77 0.83 -15.79
N LYS A 118 -3.03 1.67 -15.08
CA LYS A 118 -1.98 2.52 -15.67
C LYS A 118 -0.78 1.73 -16.20
N ASN A 119 -0.58 0.50 -15.75
CA ASN A 119 0.57 -0.34 -16.09
C ASN A 119 0.14 -1.63 -16.81
N GLN A 120 -0.91 -1.55 -17.61
CA GLN A 120 -1.28 -2.59 -18.56
C GLN A 120 -0.35 -2.48 -19.78
N GLY A 121 0.66 -3.32 -19.79
CA GLY A 121 1.61 -3.38 -20.90
C GLY A 121 2.51 -4.57 -20.74
#